data_cc0b37175b095935ba8550a01f99b661
#
_entry.id   cc0b37175b095935ba8550a01f99b661
#
_cell.length_a   1.000
_cell.length_b   1.000
_cell.length_c   1.000
_cell.angle_alpha   90.00
_cell.angle_beta   90.00
_cell.angle_gamma   90.00
#
_symmetry.space_group_name_H-M   'P 1'
#
loop_
_entity.id
_entity.type
_entity.pdbx_description
1 polymer ?
#
loop_
_entity_poly.entity_id
_entity_poly.type
_entity_poly.pdbx_seq_one_letter_code
_entity_poly.pdbx_strand_id
1 'polypeptide(L)'
;LKSADEIAIDILSWLAGEPDLLSRFLALTGTDPSSLRNAIGEPGCMGGLIAFLMDHEPTLIAFCDATGTAPQDVVRAHEKLSGAADLQDS
;
A
#
# COMPACT_ATOMS: atom_id res chain seq x y z
N LEU A 1 10.86 13.55 -1.71
CA LEU A 1 10.32 12.27 -2.18
C LEU A 1 10.10 11.31 -1.01
N LYS A 2 8.93 10.71 -0.96
CA LYS A 2 8.61 9.73 0.07
C LYS A 2 9.20 8.38 -0.30
N SER A 3 9.69 7.66 0.71
CA SER A 3 10.16 6.30 0.50
C SER A 3 8.96 5.36 0.35
N ALA A 4 9.22 4.13 -0.12
CA ALA A 4 8.17 3.13 -0.24
C ALA A 4 7.53 2.84 1.12
N ASP A 5 8.33 2.83 2.18
CA ASP A 5 7.83 2.60 3.54
C ASP A 5 6.85 3.69 3.95
N GLU A 6 7.20 4.94 3.68
CA GLU A 6 6.35 6.07 4.03
C GLU A 6 5.04 6.04 3.26
N ILE A 7 5.11 5.69 1.98
CA ILE A 7 3.92 5.56 1.14
C ILE A 7 3.00 4.49 1.71
N ALA A 8 3.55 3.33 2.09
CA ALA A 8 2.76 2.23 2.64
C ALA A 8 2.09 2.64 3.96
N ILE A 9 2.81 3.34 4.82
CA ILE A 9 2.27 3.81 6.09
C ILE A 9 1.17 4.84 5.85
N ASP A 10 1.36 5.73 4.87
CA ASP A 10 0.34 6.72 4.51
C ASP A 10 -0.92 6.03 4.00
N ILE A 11 -0.77 4.98 3.20
CA ILE A 11 -1.90 4.21 2.69
C ILE A 11 -2.67 3.59 3.84
N LEU A 12 -1.97 2.96 4.78
CA LEU A 12 -2.63 2.32 5.92
C LEU A 12 -3.35 3.36 6.78
N SER A 13 -2.72 4.50 7.03
CA SER A 13 -3.34 5.57 7.80
C SER A 13 -4.61 6.08 7.12
N TRP A 14 -4.57 6.23 5.80
CA TRP A 14 -5.72 6.65 5.03
C TRP A 14 -6.84 5.60 5.09
N LEU A 15 -6.47 4.32 4.91
CA LEU A 15 -7.44 3.22 4.96
C LEU A 15 -8.12 3.13 6.32
N ALA A 16 -7.41 3.48 7.39
CA ALA A 16 -8.00 3.47 8.73
C ALA A 16 -9.19 4.42 8.83
N GLY A 17 -9.22 5.45 8.00
CA GLY A 17 -10.35 6.37 7.93
C GLY A 17 -11.38 6.01 6.87
N GLU A 18 -11.19 4.89 6.16
CA GLU A 18 -12.07 4.41 5.09
C GLU A 18 -12.48 2.97 5.37
N PRO A 19 -13.46 2.78 6.26
CA PRO A 19 -13.81 1.42 6.73
C PRO A 19 -14.14 0.43 5.63
N ASP A 20 -14.86 0.88 4.61
CA ASP A 20 -15.25 -0.02 3.51
C ASP A 20 -14.04 -0.50 2.73
N LEU A 21 -13.11 0.41 2.45
CA LEU A 21 -11.90 0.06 1.71
C LEU A 21 -10.97 -0.80 2.56
N LEU A 22 -10.87 -0.50 3.85
CA LEU A 22 -10.06 -1.31 4.76
C LEU A 22 -10.61 -2.73 4.83
N SER A 23 -11.92 -2.88 4.93
CA SER A 23 -12.56 -4.21 4.95
C SER A 23 -12.24 -4.97 3.68
N ARG A 24 -12.28 -4.29 2.53
CA ARG A 24 -11.96 -4.93 1.26
C ARG A 24 -10.52 -5.40 1.23
N PHE A 25 -9.60 -4.56 1.70
CA PHE A 25 -8.18 -4.92 1.74
C PHE A 25 -7.96 -6.14 2.62
N LEU A 26 -8.58 -6.16 3.79
CA LEU A 26 -8.44 -7.28 4.73
C LEU A 26 -9.01 -8.56 4.14
N ALA A 27 -10.16 -8.45 3.46
CA ALA A 27 -10.78 -9.61 2.82
C ALA A 27 -9.90 -10.17 1.70
N LEU A 28 -9.31 -9.29 0.89
CA LEU A 28 -8.49 -9.71 -0.23
C LEU A 28 -7.19 -10.36 0.22
N THR A 29 -6.63 -9.90 1.33
CA THR A 29 -5.37 -10.42 1.84
C THR A 29 -5.54 -11.53 2.87
N GLY A 30 -6.76 -11.75 3.35
CA GLY A 30 -7.01 -12.72 4.40
C GLY A 30 -6.43 -12.33 5.74
N THR A 31 -6.18 -11.04 5.94
CA THR A 31 -5.55 -10.51 7.15
C THR A 31 -6.61 -9.90 8.05
N ASP A 32 -6.48 -10.06 9.36
CA ASP A 32 -7.35 -9.35 10.30
C ASP A 32 -6.66 -8.07 10.80
N PRO A 33 -7.42 -7.14 11.43
CA PRO A 33 -6.84 -5.87 11.86
C PRO A 33 -5.67 -6.01 12.83
N SER A 34 -5.70 -7.00 13.72
CA SER A 34 -4.62 -7.24 14.67
C SER A 34 -3.34 -7.64 13.96
N SER A 35 -3.47 -8.56 13.02
CA SER A 35 -2.33 -9.05 12.25
C SER A 35 -1.73 -7.95 11.38
N LEU A 36 -2.58 -7.10 10.82
CA LEU A 36 -2.13 -6.00 9.99
C LEU A 36 -1.23 -5.05 10.79
N ARG A 37 -1.61 -4.78 12.02
CA ARG A 37 -0.85 -3.89 12.89
C ARG A 37 0.56 -4.42 13.11
N ASN A 38 0.70 -5.73 13.26
CA ASN A 38 1.99 -6.38 13.48
C ASN A 38 2.80 -6.51 12.20
N ALA A 39 2.11 -6.61 11.06
CA ALA A 39 2.76 -6.89 9.78
C ALA A 39 3.16 -5.64 9.00
N ILE A 40 2.80 -4.45 9.48
CA ILE A 40 2.98 -3.21 8.71
C ILE A 40 4.44 -2.96 8.30
N GLY A 41 5.39 -3.44 9.09
CA GLY A 41 6.80 -3.28 8.78
C GLY A 41 7.36 -4.32 7.82
N GLU A 42 6.56 -5.30 7.44
CA GLU A 42 7.03 -6.36 6.56
C GLU A 42 6.89 -5.96 5.09
N PRO A 43 7.89 -6.26 4.24
CA PRO A 43 7.83 -5.92 2.82
C PRO A 43 6.61 -6.49 2.11
N GLY A 44 6.17 -7.69 2.50
CA GLY A 44 4.98 -8.29 1.91
C GLY A 44 3.72 -7.49 2.18
N CYS A 45 3.58 -6.96 3.40
CA CYS A 45 2.43 -6.14 3.77
C CYS A 45 2.49 -4.80 3.02
N MET A 46 3.66 -4.17 2.99
CA MET A 46 3.82 -2.89 2.29
C MET A 46 3.53 -3.04 0.81
N GLY A 47 4.04 -4.10 0.20
CA GLY A 47 3.77 -4.38 -1.20
C GLY A 47 2.29 -4.62 -1.46
N GLY A 48 1.63 -5.32 -0.54
CA GLY A 48 0.19 -5.59 -0.64
C GLY A 48 -0.64 -4.32 -0.58
N LEU A 49 -0.28 -3.38 0.31
CA LEU A 49 -0.98 -2.10 0.41
C LEU A 49 -0.85 -1.31 -0.89
N ILE A 50 0.34 -1.25 -1.43
CA ILE A 50 0.59 -0.51 -2.66
C ILE A 50 -0.11 -1.19 -3.84
N ALA A 51 -0.04 -2.52 -3.92
CA ALA A 51 -0.70 -3.27 -4.98
C ALA A 51 -2.22 -3.09 -4.93
N PHE A 52 -2.78 -3.00 -3.73
CA PHE A 52 -4.22 -2.79 -3.57
C PHE A 52 -4.66 -1.50 -4.26
N LEU A 53 -3.88 -0.43 -4.11
CA LEU A 53 -4.17 0.82 -4.79
C LEU A 53 -3.95 0.71 -6.30
N MET A 54 -2.87 0.04 -6.70
CA MET A 54 -2.53 -0.08 -8.13
C MET A 54 -3.56 -0.89 -8.90
N ASP A 55 -4.22 -1.84 -8.23
CA ASP A 55 -5.22 -2.69 -8.87
C ASP A 55 -6.54 -1.99 -9.09
N HIS A 56 -6.78 -0.85 -8.43
CA HIS A 56 -8.06 -0.16 -8.55
C HIS A 56 -7.82 1.34 -8.65
N GLU A 57 -7.80 1.84 -9.85
CA GLU A 57 -7.46 3.22 -10.15
C GLU A 57 -8.28 4.25 -9.37
N PRO A 58 -9.62 4.12 -9.24
CA PRO A 58 -10.38 5.09 -8.44
C PRO A 58 -9.90 5.18 -7.00
N THR A 59 -9.51 4.05 -6.40
CA THR A 59 -8.97 4.04 -5.04
C THR A 59 -7.63 4.75 -4.97
N LEU A 60 -6.78 4.51 -5.97
CA LEU A 60 -5.48 5.18 -6.07
C LEU A 60 -5.65 6.69 -6.13
N ILE A 61 -6.56 7.15 -6.98
CA ILE A 61 -6.81 8.58 -7.15
C ILE A 61 -7.37 9.19 -5.86
N ALA A 62 -8.28 8.49 -5.21
CA ALA A 62 -8.86 8.96 -3.94
C ALA A 62 -7.78 9.12 -2.87
N PHE A 63 -6.87 8.17 -2.79
CA PHE A 63 -5.75 8.24 -1.86
C PHE A 63 -4.85 9.44 -2.17
N CYS A 64 -4.51 9.60 -3.44
CA CYS A 64 -3.64 10.68 -3.86
C CYS A 64 -4.26 12.05 -3.56
N ASP A 65 -5.55 12.19 -3.82
CA ASP A 65 -6.26 13.45 -3.54
C ASP A 65 -6.33 13.73 -2.04
N ALA A 66 -6.57 12.69 -1.25
CA ALA A 66 -6.74 12.85 0.19
C ALA A 66 -5.43 13.20 0.90
N THR A 67 -4.31 12.68 0.40
CA THR A 67 -3.01 12.83 1.07
C THR A 67 -2.07 13.79 0.36
N GLY A 68 -2.43 14.25 -0.84
CA GLY A 68 -1.54 15.10 -1.62
C GLY A 68 -0.37 14.35 -2.22
N THR A 69 -0.43 13.03 -2.25
CA THR A 69 0.61 12.19 -2.84
C THR A 69 0.41 12.10 -4.35
N ALA A 70 1.48 12.19 -5.12
CA ALA A 70 1.37 12.05 -6.58
C ALA A 70 1.23 10.56 -6.94
N PRO A 71 0.37 10.23 -7.93
CA PRO A 71 0.25 8.84 -8.38
C PRO A 71 1.59 8.23 -8.80
N GLN A 72 2.48 9.05 -9.36
CA GLN A 72 3.81 8.61 -9.77
C GLN A 72 4.61 8.07 -8.60
N ASP A 73 4.44 8.66 -7.43
CA ASP A 73 5.17 8.22 -6.24
C ASP A 73 4.71 6.84 -5.80
N VAL A 74 3.41 6.56 -5.93
CA VAL A 74 2.88 5.24 -5.61
C VAL A 74 3.41 4.20 -6.59
N VAL A 75 3.42 4.53 -7.88
CA VAL A 75 3.96 3.65 -8.92
C VAL A 75 5.43 3.36 -8.64
N ARG A 76 6.19 4.40 -8.31
CA ARG A 76 7.61 4.26 -8.02
C ARG A 76 7.85 3.37 -6.79
N ALA A 77 7.03 3.53 -5.77
CA ALA A 77 7.12 2.69 -4.57
C ALA A 77 6.85 1.23 -4.92
N HIS A 78 5.85 0.98 -5.77
CA HIS A 78 5.51 -0.36 -6.22
C HIS A 78 6.68 -0.99 -6.97
N GLU A 79 7.26 -0.24 -7.88
CA GLU A 79 8.41 -0.71 -8.66
C GLU A 79 9.61 -1.00 -7.77
N LYS A 80 9.84 -0.15 -6.77
CA LYS A 80 10.98 -0.31 -5.88
C LYS A 80 10.88 -1.61 -5.08
N LEU A 81 9.69 -1.91 -4.56
CA LEU A 81 9.50 -3.14 -3.81
C LEU A 81 9.58 -4.37 -4.71
N SER A 82 9.00 -4.28 -5.91
CA SER A 82 9.08 -5.36 -6.89
C SER A 82 10.50 -5.54 -7.42
N GLY A 83 11.18 -4.43 -7.68
CA GLY A 83 12.55 -4.45 -8.17
C GLY A 83 13.52 -5.06 -7.18
N ALA A 84 13.30 -4.82 -5.88
CA ALA A 84 14.13 -5.42 -4.85
C ALA A 84 14.01 -6.94 -4.86
N ALA A 85 12.79 -7.44 -5.07
CA ALA A 85 12.56 -8.87 -5.17
C ALA A 85 13.23 -9.45 -6.41
N ASP A 86 13.13 -8.74 -7.54
CA ASP A 86 13.76 -9.17 -8.79
C ASP A 86 15.28 -9.23 -8.68
N LEU A 87 15.86 -8.25 -8.01
CA LEU A 87 17.30 -8.21 -7.83
C LEU A 87 17.80 -9.37 -6.98
N GLN A 88 16.99 -9.84 -6.05
CA GLN A 88 17.36 -10.97 -5.22
C GLN A 88 17.36 -12.27 -6.01
N ASP A 89 16.53 -12.36 -7.02
CA ASP A 89 16.45 -13.53 -7.88
C ASP A 89 17.62 -13.61 -8.87
N SER A 90 18.26 -12.50 -9.08
CA SER A 90 19.40 -12.42 -9.98
C SER A 90 20.69 -12.79 -9.26
#